data_59871298e06ee280f64103eaa29dc2b8
#
_entry.id   59871298e06ee280f64103eaa29dc2b8
#
_cell.length_a   1.000
_cell.length_b   1.000
_cell.length_c   1.000
_cell.angle_alpha   90.00
_cell.angle_beta   90.00
_cell.angle_gamma   90.00
#
_symmetry.space_group_name_H-M   'P 1'
#
loop_
_entity.id
_entity.type
_entity.pdbx_description
1 polymer ?
#
loop_
_entity_poly.entity_id
_entity_poly.type
_entity_poly.pdbx_seq_one_letter_code
_entity_poly.pdbx_strand_id
1 'polypeptide(L)' 'MRLLYPDALMIWFFDRNGEKLRYEINRDRSTGRYRVVITGPDGAESIEEVDEPGTLIERSVELMNSLRGDGWHVA' A
#
# COMPACT_ATOMS: atom_id res chain seq x y z
N MET A 1 -15.37 18.23 7.89
CA MET A 1 -14.43 17.82 6.87
C MET A 1 -14.42 16.31 6.67
N ARG A 2 -14.38 15.91 5.45
CA ARG A 2 -14.44 14.53 5.14
C ARG A 2 -13.08 13.94 4.84
N LEU A 3 -12.79 12.81 5.39
CA LEU A 3 -11.54 12.12 5.10
C LEU A 3 -11.63 11.49 3.71
N LEU A 4 -10.54 11.57 2.94
CA LEU A 4 -10.48 10.97 1.64
C LEU A 4 -10.41 9.44 1.71
N TYR A 5 -9.79 8.93 2.78
CA TYR A 5 -9.58 7.50 2.95
C TYR A 5 -10.06 7.06 4.32
N PRO A 6 -11.40 7.14 4.57
CA PRO A 6 -11.93 6.81 5.90
C PRO A 6 -11.70 5.35 6.28
N ASP A 7 -11.45 4.48 5.31
CA ASP A 7 -11.24 3.05 5.55
C ASP A 7 -9.77 2.65 5.45
N ALA A 8 -8.87 3.61 5.43
CA ALA A 8 -7.45 3.32 5.41
C ALA A 8 -7.06 2.66 6.73
N LEU A 9 -6.45 1.48 6.65
CA LEU A 9 -5.98 0.75 7.81
C LEU A 9 -4.55 1.08 8.12
N MET A 10 -3.74 1.37 7.09
CA MET A 10 -2.33 1.56 7.24
C MET A 10 -1.77 2.31 6.05
N ILE A 11 -0.87 3.24 6.32
CA ILE A 11 -0.18 4.00 5.28
C ILE A 11 1.29 4.07 5.67
N TRP A 12 2.17 3.68 4.73
CA TRP A 12 3.61 3.81 4.88
C TRP A 12 4.18 4.63 3.74
N PHE A 13 5.26 5.35 4.04
CA PHE A 13 6.01 6.06 3.04
C PHE A 13 7.39 5.46 2.94
N PHE A 14 7.90 5.40 1.71
CA PHE A 14 9.24 4.89 1.41
C PHE A 14 10.03 5.96 0.67
N ASP A 15 11.33 5.97 0.87
CA ASP A 15 12.25 6.86 0.19
C ASP A 15 13.27 6.08 -0.61
N ARG A 16 13.65 6.62 -1.77
CA ARG A 16 14.76 6.12 -2.57
C ARG A 16 15.31 7.29 -3.39
N ASN A 17 16.56 7.67 -3.11
CA ASN A 17 17.26 8.72 -3.88
C ASN A 17 16.44 10.01 -4.05
N GLY A 18 15.77 10.41 -2.98
CA GLY A 18 14.93 11.62 -3.00
C GLY A 18 13.52 11.41 -3.55
N GLU A 19 13.23 10.25 -4.08
CA GLU A 19 11.89 9.91 -4.55
C GLU A 19 11.04 9.38 -3.40
N LYS A 20 9.73 9.55 -3.53
CA LYS A 20 8.76 9.08 -2.53
C LYS A 20 7.83 8.05 -3.14
N LEU A 21 7.46 7.07 -2.32
CA LEU A 21 6.47 6.07 -2.68
C LEU A 21 5.51 5.92 -1.50
N ARG A 22 4.23 5.82 -1.77
CA ARG A 22 3.21 5.59 -0.74
C ARG A 22 2.64 4.19 -0.88
N TYR A 23 2.59 3.48 0.25
CA TYR A 23 2.04 2.15 0.34
C TYR A 23 0.85 2.21 1.29
N GLU A 24 -0.33 1.87 0.80
CA GLU A 24 -1.56 2.04 1.55
C GLU A 24 -2.38 0.77 1.53
N ILE A 25 -2.97 0.41 2.68
CA ILE A 25 -3.90 -0.69 2.79
C ILE A 25 -5.25 -0.12 3.18
N ASN A 26 -6.27 -0.40 2.38
CA ASN A 26 -7.63 0.03 2.61
C ASN A 26 -8.55 -1.17 2.73
N ARG A 27 -9.69 -0.97 3.36
CA ARG A 27 -10.75 -1.96 3.38
C ARG A 27 -12.00 -1.35 2.78
N ASP A 28 -12.60 -2.06 1.81
CA ASP A 28 -13.86 -1.64 1.23
C ASP A 28 -14.99 -2.11 2.15
N ARG A 29 -15.76 -1.17 2.69
CA ARG A 29 -16.85 -1.49 3.61
C ARG A 29 -17.97 -2.27 2.96
N SER A 30 -18.24 -1.99 1.70
CA SER A 30 -19.38 -2.61 1.01
C SER A 30 -19.12 -4.06 0.68
N THR A 31 -17.87 -4.43 0.39
CA THR A 31 -17.52 -5.80 0.02
C THR A 31 -16.74 -6.53 1.10
N GLY A 32 -16.14 -5.79 2.04
CA GLY A 32 -15.26 -6.36 3.05
C GLY A 32 -13.88 -6.75 2.51
N ARG A 33 -13.61 -6.47 1.24
CA ARG A 33 -12.32 -6.81 0.62
C ARG A 33 -11.27 -5.78 0.97
N TYR A 34 -10.03 -6.23 0.97
CA TYR A 34 -8.89 -5.35 1.21
C TYR A 34 -8.29 -4.91 -0.12
N ARG A 35 -7.69 -3.73 -0.09
CA ARG A 35 -7.05 -3.16 -1.27
C ARG A 35 -5.69 -2.63 -0.87
N VAL A 36 -4.66 -3.05 -1.61
CA VAL A 36 -3.31 -2.54 -1.44
C VAL A 36 -3.06 -1.57 -2.60
N VAL A 37 -2.73 -0.33 -2.27
CA VAL A 37 -2.49 0.71 -3.26
C VAL A 37 -1.07 1.21 -3.09
N ILE A 38 -0.28 1.11 -4.14
CA ILE A 38 1.09 1.63 -4.16
C ILE A 38 1.12 2.78 -5.15
N THR A 39 1.46 3.96 -4.66
CA THR A 39 1.57 5.16 -5.48
C THR A 39 3.04 5.50 -5.64
N GLY A 40 3.52 5.46 -6.88
CA GLY A 40 4.92 5.74 -7.20
C GLY A 40 5.22 7.23 -7.26
N PRO A 41 6.51 7.58 -7.49
CA PRO A 41 6.95 8.98 -7.52
C PRO A 41 6.28 9.81 -8.61
N ASP A 42 5.87 9.17 -9.69
CA ASP A 42 5.21 9.82 -10.83
C ASP A 42 3.69 9.92 -10.63
N GLY A 43 3.17 9.44 -9.51
CA GLY A 43 1.74 9.42 -9.23
C GLY A 43 1.01 8.21 -9.78
N ALA A 44 1.68 7.32 -10.48
CA ALA A 44 1.06 6.11 -11.00
C ALA A 44 0.72 5.17 -9.84
N GLU A 45 -0.46 4.57 -9.90
CA GLU A 45 -0.95 3.67 -8.85
C GLU A 45 -0.99 2.24 -9.34
N SER A 46 -0.56 1.32 -8.46
CA SER A 46 -0.79 -0.11 -8.61
C SER A 46 -1.78 -0.52 -7.54
N ILE A 47 -2.85 -1.20 -7.94
CA ILE A 47 -3.90 -1.61 -7.02
C ILE A 47 -4.04 -3.13 -7.07
N GLU A 48 -4.04 -3.75 -5.90
CA GLU A 48 -4.27 -5.18 -5.77
C GLU A 48 -5.37 -5.41 -4.75
N GLU A 49 -6.36 -6.22 -5.10
CA GLU A 49 -7.45 -6.57 -4.20
C GLU A 49 -7.21 -7.93 -3.59
N VAL A 50 -7.51 -8.05 -2.30
CA VAL A 50 -7.29 -9.26 -1.52
C VAL A 50 -8.52 -9.53 -0.66
N ASP A 51 -9.00 -10.76 -0.68
CA ASP A 51 -10.25 -11.12 0.00
C ASP A 51 -10.06 -11.46 1.48
N GLU A 52 -8.92 -12.04 1.83
CA GLU A 52 -8.73 -12.59 3.16
C GLU A 52 -7.55 -11.95 3.89
N PRO A 53 -7.68 -11.74 5.24
CA PRO A 53 -6.62 -11.11 6.03
C PRO A 53 -5.29 -11.85 5.97
N GLY A 54 -5.32 -13.19 5.97
CA GLY A 54 -4.08 -13.97 5.89
C GLY A 54 -3.34 -13.72 4.59
N THR A 55 -4.05 -13.72 3.49
CA THR A 55 -3.48 -13.43 2.17
C THR A 55 -2.97 -12.01 2.11
N LEU A 56 -3.68 -11.07 2.72
CA LEU A 56 -3.25 -9.68 2.79
C LEU A 56 -1.87 -9.56 3.46
N ILE A 57 -1.68 -10.23 4.58
CA ILE A 57 -0.41 -10.20 5.30
C ILE A 57 0.71 -10.77 4.44
N GLU A 58 0.49 -11.92 3.83
CA GLU A 58 1.48 -12.56 2.95
C GLU A 58 1.87 -11.66 1.78
N ARG A 59 0.88 -11.09 1.10
CA ARG A 59 1.14 -10.19 -0.02
C ARG A 59 1.87 -8.93 0.41
N SER A 60 1.50 -8.38 1.58
CA SER A 60 2.17 -7.19 2.10
C SER A 60 3.65 -7.44 2.37
N VAL A 61 3.97 -8.59 2.96
CA VAL A 61 5.36 -8.96 3.21
C VAL A 61 6.13 -9.11 1.90
N GLU A 62 5.55 -9.78 0.91
CA GLU A 62 6.18 -9.96 -0.40
C GLU A 62 6.44 -8.62 -1.09
N LEU A 63 5.44 -7.73 -1.08
CA LEU A 63 5.56 -6.43 -1.73
C LEU A 63 6.62 -5.57 -1.03
N MET A 64 6.64 -5.57 0.30
CA MET A 64 7.65 -4.83 1.04
C MET A 64 9.05 -5.35 0.78
N ASN A 65 9.22 -6.67 0.72
CA ASN A 65 10.51 -7.25 0.41
C ASN A 65 10.95 -6.89 -1.00
N SER A 66 10.02 -6.87 -1.94
CA SER A 66 10.30 -6.45 -3.32
C SER A 66 10.75 -5.00 -3.37
N LEU A 67 10.07 -4.11 -2.63
CA LEU A 67 10.46 -2.70 -2.56
C LEU A 67 11.86 -2.53 -1.99
N ARG A 68 12.17 -3.25 -0.92
CA ARG A 68 13.51 -3.20 -0.32
C ARG A 68 14.56 -3.69 -1.29
N GLY A 69 14.26 -4.75 -2.04
CA GLY A 69 15.15 -5.27 -3.07
C GLY A 69 15.44 -4.25 -4.16
N ASP A 70 14.49 -3.34 -4.41
CA ASP A 70 14.63 -2.26 -5.39
C ASP A 70 15.23 -0.99 -4.79
N GLY A 71 15.67 -1.04 -3.53
CA GLY A 71 16.35 0.08 -2.89
C GLY A 71 15.46 1.03 -2.12
N TRP A 72 14.18 0.73 -1.95
CA TRP A 72 13.28 1.56 -1.18
C TRP A 72 13.46 1.31 0.32
N HIS A 73 13.41 2.39 1.10
CA HIS A 73 13.56 2.34 2.55
C HIS A 73 12.34 2.99 3.20
N VAL A 74 11.92 2.46 4.33
CA VAL A 74 10.83 3.07 5.09
C VAL A 74 11.28 4.45 5.57
N ALA A 75 10.45 5.43 5.28
CA ALA A 75 10.76 6.80 5.63
C ALA A 75 10.50 7.09 7.11
#